data_b081d7c52d75db8e2e90ed54eb4495aa
#
_entry.id   b081d7c52d75db8e2e90ed54eb4495aa
#
_cell.length_a   1.000
_cell.length_b   1.000
_cell.length_c   1.000
_cell.angle_alpha   90.00
_cell.angle_beta   90.00
_cell.angle_gamma   90.00
#
_symmetry.space_group_name_H-M   'P 1'
#
loop_
_entity.id
_entity.type
_entity.pdbx_description
1 polymer ?
#
loop_
_entity_poly.entity_id
_entity_poly.type
_entity_poly.pdbx_seq_one_letter_code
_entity_poly.pdbx_strand_id
1 'polypeptide(L)'
;MENASKALLMAGGILTALLVIGALILMFNQLGSYQKGNSDAEKNSQIAEFNKKFEKYAEGEIDGTDIISLVNQVIDYNKGDAKTNSINYDKKITVTVTLGEDFANKYGISNTATGTKKLKVFNTKPYIIKDKSSSFYTAISKYRNLEEQYTLKTMSILSANYDNIAYTQKEKEEDSTHTKKTIQDLTGKNINITKNEIEQYREYSEFKTSTFKSNGDPEYEDGQITGLSFIFEK
;
A
#
# COMPACT_ATOMS: atom_id res chain seq x y z
N MET A 1 -67.44 -29.78 -46.54
CA MET A 1 -66.18 -30.31 -45.96
C MET A 1 -64.97 -29.34 -46.11
N GLU A 2 -64.96 -28.50 -47.14
CA GLU A 2 -63.78 -27.56 -47.38
C GLU A 2 -63.59 -26.49 -46.28
N ASN A 3 -64.68 -25.98 -45.69
CA ASN A 3 -64.53 -24.95 -44.62
C ASN A 3 -64.02 -25.51 -43.30
N ALA A 4 -64.25 -26.76 -42.96
CA ALA A 4 -63.74 -27.41 -41.78
C ALA A 4 -62.19 -27.66 -41.87
N SER A 5 -61.76 -28.04 -43.08
CA SER A 5 -60.30 -28.22 -43.33
C SER A 5 -59.54 -26.92 -43.29
N LYS A 6 -60.09 -25.83 -43.82
CA LYS A 6 -59.48 -24.48 -43.74
C LYS A 6 -59.41 -23.97 -42.28
N ALA A 7 -60.49 -24.19 -41.50
CA ALA A 7 -60.53 -23.84 -40.08
C ALA A 7 -59.45 -24.63 -39.27
N LEU A 8 -59.25 -25.91 -39.55
CA LEU A 8 -58.25 -26.74 -38.89
C LEU A 8 -56.83 -26.32 -39.23
N LEU A 9 -56.61 -25.93 -40.49
CA LEU A 9 -55.30 -25.42 -40.94
C LEU A 9 -54.97 -24.08 -40.30
N MET A 10 -55.94 -23.18 -40.17
CA MET A 10 -55.71 -21.91 -39.43
C MET A 10 -55.49 -22.12 -37.96
N ALA A 11 -56.23 -23.00 -37.29
CA ALA A 11 -56.04 -23.32 -35.89
C ALA A 11 -54.65 -23.95 -35.62
N GLY A 12 -54.21 -24.86 -36.50
CA GLY A 12 -52.88 -25.47 -36.43
C GLY A 12 -51.78 -24.45 -36.64
N GLY A 13 -51.96 -23.51 -37.57
CA GLY A 13 -51.00 -22.42 -37.80
C GLY A 13 -50.84 -21.50 -36.59
N ILE A 14 -51.93 -21.13 -35.93
CA ILE A 14 -51.94 -20.31 -34.73
C ILE A 14 -51.28 -21.06 -33.58
N LEU A 15 -51.58 -22.34 -33.40
CA LEU A 15 -50.96 -23.16 -32.35
C LEU A 15 -49.44 -23.28 -32.53
N THR A 16 -48.99 -23.50 -33.76
CA THR A 16 -47.55 -23.57 -34.08
C THR A 16 -46.87 -22.22 -33.83
N ALA A 17 -47.51 -21.12 -34.22
CA ALA A 17 -46.97 -19.78 -33.95
C ALA A 17 -46.82 -19.50 -32.45
N LEU A 18 -47.82 -19.86 -31.63
CA LEU A 18 -47.74 -19.73 -30.17
C LEU A 18 -46.66 -20.60 -29.54
N LEU A 19 -46.45 -21.81 -30.04
CA LEU A 19 -45.39 -22.71 -29.62
C LEU A 19 -44.00 -22.12 -29.93
N VAL A 20 -43.81 -21.56 -31.11
CA VAL A 20 -42.53 -20.92 -31.50
C VAL A 20 -42.26 -19.69 -30.63
N ILE A 21 -43.27 -18.84 -30.41
CA ILE A 21 -43.13 -17.67 -29.54
C ILE A 21 -42.80 -18.09 -28.11
N GLY A 22 -43.48 -19.10 -27.58
CA GLY A 22 -43.21 -19.65 -26.25
C GLY A 22 -41.78 -20.18 -26.10
N ALA A 23 -41.28 -20.92 -27.10
CA ALA A 23 -39.92 -21.42 -27.16
C ALA A 23 -38.87 -20.28 -27.21
N LEU A 24 -39.14 -19.23 -28.01
CA LEU A 24 -38.25 -18.06 -28.08
C LEU A 24 -38.21 -17.31 -26.75
N ILE A 25 -39.30 -17.12 -26.05
CA ILE A 25 -39.33 -16.48 -24.74
C ILE A 25 -38.50 -17.28 -23.72
N LEU A 26 -38.65 -18.61 -23.69
CA LEU A 26 -37.84 -19.49 -22.84
C LEU A 26 -36.35 -19.38 -23.18
N MET A 27 -36.01 -19.35 -24.46
CA MET A 27 -34.61 -19.23 -24.94
C MET A 27 -33.98 -17.89 -24.54
N PHE A 28 -34.75 -16.78 -24.67
CA PHE A 28 -34.25 -15.47 -24.21
C PHE A 28 -34.05 -15.39 -22.70
N ASN A 29 -34.97 -16.00 -21.92
CA ASN A 29 -34.80 -16.05 -20.47
C ASN A 29 -33.57 -16.87 -20.05
N GLN A 30 -33.32 -18.01 -20.71
CA GLN A 30 -32.13 -18.83 -20.46
C GLN A 30 -30.86 -18.12 -20.88
N LEU A 31 -30.85 -17.43 -22.03
CA LEU A 31 -29.72 -16.66 -22.52
C LEU A 31 -29.36 -15.50 -21.56
N GLY A 32 -30.38 -14.80 -21.05
CA GLY A 32 -30.20 -13.74 -20.07
C GLY A 32 -29.55 -14.25 -18.75
N SER A 33 -30.03 -15.40 -18.26
CA SER A 33 -29.45 -16.04 -17.07
C SER A 33 -28.03 -16.52 -17.31
N TYR A 34 -27.75 -17.08 -18.48
CA TYR A 34 -26.41 -17.51 -18.87
C TYR A 34 -25.44 -16.34 -18.99
N GLN A 35 -25.84 -15.23 -19.63
CA GLN A 35 -25.02 -14.01 -19.73
C GLN A 35 -24.73 -13.41 -18.37
N LYS A 36 -25.72 -13.36 -17.46
CA LYS A 36 -25.51 -12.90 -16.10
C LYS A 36 -24.53 -13.78 -15.34
N GLY A 37 -24.68 -15.11 -15.42
CA GLY A 37 -23.76 -16.05 -14.78
C GLY A 37 -22.33 -15.92 -15.29
N ASN A 38 -22.13 -15.74 -16.59
CA ASN A 38 -20.80 -15.49 -17.16
C ASN A 38 -20.21 -14.15 -16.70
N SER A 39 -21.01 -13.10 -16.66
CA SER A 39 -20.57 -11.78 -16.16
C SER A 39 -20.15 -11.83 -14.69
N ASP A 40 -20.93 -12.53 -13.87
CA ASP A 40 -20.61 -12.69 -12.44
C ASP A 40 -19.35 -13.55 -12.23
N ALA A 41 -19.16 -14.60 -13.02
CA ALA A 41 -17.94 -15.43 -12.98
C ALA A 41 -16.69 -14.65 -13.40
N GLU A 42 -16.79 -13.84 -14.46
CA GLU A 42 -15.71 -12.96 -14.91
C GLU A 42 -15.37 -11.91 -13.85
N LYS A 43 -16.38 -11.27 -13.27
CA LYS A 43 -16.18 -10.30 -12.18
C LYS A 43 -15.49 -10.93 -10.98
N ASN A 44 -15.92 -12.12 -10.56
CA ASN A 44 -15.29 -12.82 -9.43
C ASN A 44 -13.84 -13.20 -9.73
N SER A 45 -13.53 -13.62 -10.95
CA SER A 45 -12.16 -13.90 -11.37
C SER A 45 -11.27 -12.66 -11.31
N GLN A 46 -11.78 -11.53 -11.76
CA GLN A 46 -11.06 -10.25 -11.73
C GLN A 46 -10.84 -9.75 -10.30
N ILE A 47 -11.82 -9.89 -9.41
CA ILE A 47 -11.68 -9.59 -7.98
C ILE A 47 -10.61 -10.48 -7.35
N ALA A 48 -10.60 -11.77 -7.65
CA ALA A 48 -9.59 -12.69 -7.13
C ALA A 48 -8.17 -12.33 -7.60
N GLU A 49 -7.98 -11.98 -8.88
CA GLU A 49 -6.70 -11.49 -9.40
C GLU A 49 -6.29 -10.18 -8.74
N PHE A 50 -7.23 -9.29 -8.51
CA PHE A 50 -7.00 -8.04 -7.81
C PHE A 50 -6.52 -8.29 -6.38
N ASN A 51 -7.27 -9.07 -5.61
CA ASN A 51 -6.96 -9.39 -4.21
C ASN A 51 -5.56 -10.01 -4.07
N LYS A 52 -5.21 -10.94 -4.95
CA LYS A 52 -3.90 -11.60 -4.95
C LYS A 52 -2.72 -10.64 -4.96
N LYS A 53 -2.87 -9.45 -5.55
CA LYS A 53 -1.81 -8.42 -5.58
C LYS A 53 -1.50 -7.85 -4.20
N PHE A 54 -2.49 -7.87 -3.30
CA PHE A 54 -2.41 -7.29 -1.97
C PHE A 54 -2.31 -8.35 -0.88
N GLU A 55 -3.00 -9.49 -1.01
CA GLU A 55 -3.00 -10.60 -0.06
C GLU A 55 -1.59 -11.14 0.22
N LYS A 56 -0.73 -11.14 -0.80
CA LYS A 56 0.68 -11.54 -0.65
C LYS A 56 1.44 -10.79 0.45
N TYR A 57 1.01 -9.56 0.78
CA TYR A 57 1.60 -8.78 1.87
C TYR A 57 1.05 -9.17 3.25
N ALA A 58 -0.12 -9.81 3.31
CA ALA A 58 -0.71 -10.29 4.56
C ALA A 58 -0.20 -11.68 4.95
N GLU A 59 0.52 -12.37 4.06
CA GLU A 59 1.06 -13.69 4.29
C GLU A 59 2.46 -13.58 4.91
N GLY A 60 2.57 -13.88 6.21
CA GLY A 60 3.86 -13.95 6.91
C GLY A 60 4.44 -12.61 7.38
N GLU A 61 5.75 -12.59 7.53
CA GLU A 61 6.52 -11.40 7.89
C GLU A 61 6.93 -10.65 6.62
N ILE A 62 6.83 -9.32 6.65
CA ILE A 62 7.28 -8.43 5.58
C ILE A 62 8.21 -7.37 6.14
N ASP A 63 9.07 -6.80 5.31
CA ASP A 63 9.93 -5.71 5.73
C ASP A 63 9.30 -4.31 5.49
N GLY A 64 9.92 -3.27 6.05
CA GLY A 64 9.41 -1.91 5.87
C GLY A 64 9.49 -1.44 4.42
N THR A 65 10.35 -2.02 3.58
CA THR A 65 10.41 -1.74 2.14
C THR A 65 9.19 -2.27 1.43
N ASP A 66 8.71 -3.45 1.82
CA ASP A 66 7.47 -4.02 1.31
C ASP A 66 6.25 -3.18 1.72
N ILE A 67 6.22 -2.68 2.97
CA ILE A 67 5.18 -1.73 3.39
C ILE A 67 5.19 -0.46 2.52
N ILE A 68 6.36 0.12 2.24
CA ILE A 68 6.46 1.29 1.37
C ILE A 68 5.95 0.96 -0.04
N SER A 69 6.28 -0.21 -0.56
CA SER A 69 5.83 -0.67 -1.87
C SER A 69 4.31 -0.85 -1.91
N LEU A 70 3.75 -1.49 -0.90
CA LEU A 70 2.30 -1.65 -0.73
C LEU A 70 1.59 -0.29 -0.65
N VAL A 71 2.09 0.62 0.18
CA VAL A 71 1.52 1.98 0.33
C VAL A 71 1.50 2.72 -1.00
N ASN A 72 2.57 2.66 -1.79
CA ASN A 72 2.62 3.28 -3.10
C ASN A 72 1.58 2.66 -4.05
N GLN A 73 1.45 1.32 -4.08
CA GLN A 73 0.46 0.62 -4.91
C GLN A 73 -0.97 1.01 -4.52
N VAL A 74 -1.26 1.06 -3.21
CA VAL A 74 -2.58 1.46 -2.71
C VAL A 74 -2.91 2.92 -3.05
N ILE A 75 -1.96 3.83 -2.87
CA ILE A 75 -2.16 5.23 -3.23
C ILE A 75 -2.40 5.40 -4.74
N ASP A 76 -1.67 4.69 -5.57
CA ASP A 76 -1.84 4.75 -7.01
C ASP A 76 -3.16 4.12 -7.45
N TYR A 77 -3.59 3.04 -6.84
CA TYR A 77 -4.90 2.46 -7.04
C TYR A 77 -6.04 3.41 -6.62
N ASN A 78 -5.94 3.97 -5.42
CA ASN A 78 -6.97 4.87 -4.88
C ASN A 78 -7.13 6.20 -5.63
N LYS A 79 -6.14 6.59 -6.45
CA LYS A 79 -6.22 7.77 -7.35
C LYS A 79 -7.04 7.50 -8.61
N GLY A 80 -7.16 6.24 -9.02
CA GLY A 80 -7.86 5.88 -10.23
C GLY A 80 -9.33 6.33 -10.14
N ASP A 81 -9.79 7.03 -11.18
CA ASP A 81 -11.21 7.34 -11.33
C ASP A 81 -11.97 6.05 -11.64
N ALA A 82 -13.03 5.79 -10.88
CA ALA A 82 -13.95 4.65 -11.06
C ALA A 82 -14.52 4.54 -12.51
N LYS A 83 -14.32 5.56 -13.33
CA LYS A 83 -14.83 5.65 -14.71
C LYS A 83 -13.94 4.96 -15.76
N THR A 84 -12.69 4.66 -15.46
CA THR A 84 -11.72 4.15 -16.45
C THR A 84 -11.56 2.63 -16.44
N ASN A 85 -12.01 1.95 -15.41
CA ASN A 85 -11.96 0.49 -15.32
C ASN A 85 -13.37 -0.09 -15.50
N SER A 86 -13.51 -1.04 -16.41
CA SER A 86 -14.75 -1.78 -16.71
C SER A 86 -15.31 -2.58 -15.52
N ILE A 87 -14.59 -2.61 -14.40
CA ILE A 87 -15.00 -3.17 -13.12
C ILE A 87 -15.17 -1.97 -12.18
N ASN A 88 -16.34 -1.86 -11.55
CA ASN A 88 -16.61 -0.89 -10.50
C ASN A 88 -15.69 -1.18 -9.29
N TYR A 89 -14.44 -0.77 -9.35
CA TYR A 89 -13.56 -0.69 -8.19
C TYR A 89 -13.89 0.59 -7.40
N ASP A 90 -15.13 0.68 -6.93
CA ASP A 90 -15.59 1.84 -6.15
C ASP A 90 -14.97 1.89 -4.75
N LYS A 91 -14.31 0.80 -4.36
CA LYS A 91 -13.80 0.63 -3.00
C LYS A 91 -12.34 0.98 -2.92
N LYS A 92 -12.04 1.91 -2.03
CA LYS A 92 -10.67 2.30 -1.71
C LYS A 92 -10.05 1.33 -0.72
N ILE A 93 -8.77 1.05 -0.91
CA ILE A 93 -7.99 0.26 0.03
C ILE A 93 -7.42 1.18 1.11
N THR A 94 -7.42 0.70 2.34
CA THR A 94 -6.79 1.35 3.49
C THR A 94 -5.64 0.48 3.98
N VAL A 95 -4.47 1.07 4.20
CA VAL A 95 -3.35 0.40 4.88
C VAL A 95 -3.17 1.03 6.24
N THR A 96 -3.16 0.21 7.28
CA THR A 96 -2.86 0.63 8.64
C THR A 96 -1.48 0.11 9.04
N VAL A 97 -0.60 1.01 9.50
CA VAL A 97 0.75 0.65 9.96
C VAL A 97 0.93 1.14 11.39
N THR A 98 1.25 0.22 12.30
CA THR A 98 1.48 0.51 13.70
C THR A 98 2.92 0.18 14.09
N LEU A 99 3.68 1.19 14.49
CA LEU A 99 5.05 1.01 14.97
C LEU A 99 5.08 0.65 16.46
N GLY A 100 4.21 1.27 17.26
CA GLY A 100 4.11 1.02 18.69
C GLY A 100 5.30 1.55 19.50
N GLU A 101 5.25 1.31 20.80
CA GLU A 101 6.32 1.69 21.72
C GLU A 101 7.59 0.86 21.52
N ASP A 102 7.47 -0.38 21.03
CA ASP A 102 8.63 -1.26 20.83
C ASP A 102 9.57 -0.71 19.75
N PHE A 103 9.04 -0.18 18.66
CA PHE A 103 9.83 0.52 17.65
C PHE A 103 10.50 1.77 18.24
N ALA A 104 9.76 2.57 19.00
CA ALA A 104 10.30 3.77 19.64
C ALA A 104 11.40 3.42 20.67
N ASN A 105 11.21 2.36 21.46
CA ASN A 105 12.20 1.90 22.43
C ASN A 105 13.47 1.37 21.76
N LYS A 106 13.33 0.75 20.59
CA LYS A 106 14.47 0.20 19.85
C LYS A 106 15.23 1.28 19.08
N TYR A 107 14.55 2.12 18.35
CA TYR A 107 15.14 3.05 17.37
C TYR A 107 14.99 4.54 17.73
N GLY A 108 14.21 4.85 18.74
CA GLY A 108 14.02 6.24 19.17
C GLY A 108 15.30 6.87 19.71
N ILE A 109 15.40 8.18 19.57
CA ILE A 109 16.53 8.96 20.09
C ILE A 109 16.25 9.30 21.55
N SER A 110 17.21 8.98 22.43
CA SER A 110 17.09 9.28 23.85
C SER A 110 17.08 10.80 24.06
N ASN A 111 16.03 11.30 24.74
CA ASN A 111 16.09 12.63 25.29
C ASN A 111 16.77 12.55 26.67
N THR A 112 17.99 13.06 26.74
CA THR A 112 18.84 13.00 27.96
C THR A 112 18.20 13.59 29.21
N ALA A 113 17.20 14.46 29.07
CA ALA A 113 16.51 15.09 30.21
C ALA A 113 15.45 14.19 30.91
N THR A 114 14.86 13.25 30.17
CA THR A 114 13.74 12.42 30.71
C THR A 114 13.95 10.93 30.56
N GLY A 115 15.02 10.47 29.90
CA GLY A 115 15.28 9.06 29.61
C GLY A 115 14.33 8.44 28.59
N THR A 116 13.33 9.18 28.11
CA THR A 116 12.32 8.69 27.18
C THR A 116 12.87 8.78 25.75
N LYS A 117 12.83 7.67 25.02
CA LYS A 117 13.16 7.67 23.59
C LYS A 117 12.00 8.24 22.79
N LYS A 118 12.30 9.14 21.87
CA LYS A 118 11.31 9.74 20.95
C LYS A 118 11.72 9.52 19.51
N LEU A 119 10.73 9.16 18.70
CA LEU A 119 10.86 9.13 17.26
C LEU A 119 10.87 10.57 16.70
N LYS A 120 11.73 10.83 15.73
CA LYS A 120 11.87 12.17 15.09
C LYS A 120 10.90 12.34 13.94
N VAL A 121 10.50 11.25 13.35
CA VAL A 121 9.75 11.19 12.10
C VAL A 121 8.47 10.48 12.27
N PHE A 122 8.59 9.23 12.71
CA PHE A 122 7.44 8.38 12.94
C PHE A 122 6.82 8.67 14.31
N ASN A 123 5.63 8.19 14.51
CA ASN A 123 4.96 8.19 15.78
C ASN A 123 4.50 6.77 16.15
N THR A 124 4.16 6.56 17.41
CA THR A 124 3.71 5.27 17.93
C THR A 124 2.24 4.96 17.66
N LYS A 125 1.47 5.98 17.22
CA LYS A 125 0.06 5.81 16.88
C LYS A 125 -0.09 5.14 15.50
N PRO A 126 -1.17 4.38 15.29
CA PRO A 126 -1.45 3.80 13.99
C PRO A 126 -1.53 4.86 12.89
N TYR A 127 -0.88 4.59 11.78
CA TYR A 127 -1.02 5.35 10.55
C TYR A 127 -2.12 4.74 9.71
N ILE A 128 -3.09 5.56 9.31
CA ILE A 128 -4.15 5.17 8.37
C ILE A 128 -3.84 5.82 7.03
N ILE A 129 -3.55 4.99 6.03
CA ILE A 129 -3.02 5.42 4.75
C ILE A 129 -4.02 5.07 3.64
N LYS A 130 -4.55 6.09 2.98
CA LYS A 130 -5.48 5.97 1.84
C LYS A 130 -4.98 6.72 0.61
N ASP A 131 -4.21 7.78 0.83
CA ASP A 131 -3.73 8.69 -0.19
C ASP A 131 -2.43 9.40 0.25
N LYS A 132 -1.94 10.31 -0.60
CA LYS A 132 -0.71 11.09 -0.36
C LYS A 132 -0.79 12.08 0.80
N SER A 133 -1.97 12.37 1.33
CA SER A 133 -2.13 13.31 2.44
C SER A 133 -1.76 12.69 3.79
N SER A 134 -1.59 11.38 3.86
CA SER A 134 -1.20 10.71 5.09
C SER A 134 0.16 11.18 5.59
N SER A 135 0.29 11.35 6.91
CA SER A 135 1.54 11.73 7.55
C SER A 135 2.66 10.71 7.30
N PHE A 136 2.31 9.43 7.17
CA PHE A 136 3.25 8.38 6.80
C PHE A 136 3.84 8.60 5.41
N TYR A 137 3.00 8.86 4.40
CA TYR A 137 3.47 9.11 3.04
C TYR A 137 4.35 10.37 2.98
N THR A 138 3.98 11.41 3.70
CA THR A 138 4.78 12.64 3.81
C THR A 138 6.15 12.34 4.42
N ALA A 139 6.18 11.53 5.49
CA ALA A 139 7.42 11.11 6.12
C ALA A 139 8.34 10.37 5.13
N ILE A 140 7.87 9.29 4.50
CA ILE A 140 8.69 8.50 3.57
C ILE A 140 9.14 9.30 2.34
N SER A 141 8.31 10.21 1.85
CA SER A 141 8.66 11.07 0.70
C SER A 141 9.81 12.03 1.01
N LYS A 142 9.83 12.57 2.22
CA LYS A 142 10.91 13.46 2.67
C LYS A 142 12.27 12.74 2.66
N TYR A 143 12.31 11.47 3.05
CA TYR A 143 13.57 10.72 3.10
C TYR A 143 14.03 10.19 1.76
N ARG A 144 13.10 9.87 0.88
CA ARG A 144 13.42 9.60 -0.52
C ARG A 144 14.15 10.78 -1.14
N ASN A 145 13.68 12.00 -0.87
CA ASN A 145 14.35 13.22 -1.35
C ASN A 145 15.76 13.37 -0.79
N LEU A 146 16.03 12.97 0.47
CA LEU A 146 17.39 12.97 1.02
C LEU A 146 18.30 11.95 0.32
N GLU A 147 17.80 10.75 0.00
CA GLU A 147 18.53 9.75 -0.77
C GLU A 147 18.87 10.25 -2.18
N GLU A 148 17.93 10.93 -2.84
CA GLU A 148 18.14 11.54 -4.16
C GLU A 148 19.16 12.69 -4.12
N GLN A 149 19.07 13.54 -3.09
CA GLN A 149 19.94 14.71 -2.94
C GLN A 149 21.38 14.33 -2.59
N TYR A 150 21.59 13.38 -1.70
CA TYR A 150 22.91 13.09 -1.12
C TYR A 150 23.51 11.74 -1.52
N THR A 151 22.82 10.96 -2.31
CA THR A 151 23.11 9.56 -2.66
C THR A 151 23.09 8.59 -1.47
N LEU A 152 22.63 7.38 -1.73
CA LEU A 152 22.53 6.31 -0.73
C LEU A 152 23.88 6.05 -0.02
N LYS A 153 24.99 6.05 -0.80
CA LYS A 153 26.35 5.84 -0.25
C LYS A 153 26.73 6.92 0.78
N THR A 154 26.45 8.18 0.48
CA THR A 154 26.74 9.30 1.38
C THR A 154 25.94 9.18 2.67
N MET A 155 24.64 8.94 2.56
CA MET A 155 23.75 8.80 3.72
C MET A 155 24.13 7.59 4.59
N SER A 156 24.54 6.48 4.00
CA SER A 156 25.02 5.31 4.73
C SER A 156 26.30 5.61 5.52
N ILE A 157 27.27 6.32 4.93
CA ILE A 157 28.50 6.73 5.62
C ILE A 157 28.19 7.65 6.80
N LEU A 158 27.33 8.64 6.61
CA LEU A 158 26.96 9.59 7.66
C LEU A 158 26.16 8.89 8.78
N SER A 159 25.28 8.00 8.46
CA SER A 159 24.51 7.21 9.43
C SER A 159 25.41 6.32 10.29
N ALA A 160 26.38 5.64 9.68
CA ALA A 160 27.31 4.76 10.38
C ALA A 160 28.27 5.52 11.32
N ASN A 161 28.55 6.78 11.02
CA ASN A 161 29.46 7.61 11.81
C ASN A 161 28.75 8.67 12.66
N TYR A 162 27.44 8.56 12.82
CA TYR A 162 26.59 9.59 13.41
C TYR A 162 27.12 10.19 14.71
N ASP A 163 27.57 9.36 15.64
CA ASP A 163 28.06 9.79 16.97
C ASP A 163 29.42 10.48 16.89
N ASN A 164 30.16 10.28 15.81
CA ASN A 164 31.49 10.80 15.57
C ASN A 164 31.55 11.96 14.57
N ILE A 165 30.37 12.52 14.18
CA ILE A 165 30.36 13.67 13.29
C ILE A 165 30.55 14.96 14.07
N ALA A 166 31.54 15.75 13.65
CA ALA A 166 31.67 17.16 14.00
C ALA A 166 30.97 18.01 12.97
N TYR A 167 29.92 18.72 13.37
CA TYR A 167 29.15 19.59 12.48
C TYR A 167 29.77 20.97 12.29
N THR A 168 30.71 21.31 13.18
CA THR A 168 31.54 22.52 13.08
C THR A 168 33.02 22.17 13.27
N GLN A 169 33.89 23.00 12.72
CA GLN A 169 35.35 22.86 12.92
C GLN A 169 35.69 22.96 14.40
N LYS A 170 35.00 23.82 15.15
CA LYS A 170 35.15 23.96 16.59
C LYS A 170 34.86 22.67 17.35
N GLU A 171 33.76 21.95 17.02
CA GLU A 171 33.46 20.66 17.64
C GLU A 171 34.57 19.60 17.39
N LYS A 172 35.23 19.65 16.23
CA LYS A 172 36.33 18.76 15.91
C LYS A 172 37.59 19.10 16.74
N GLU A 173 37.88 20.37 16.89
CA GLU A 173 39.04 20.85 17.65
C GLU A 173 38.88 20.66 19.16
N GLU A 174 37.67 20.76 19.67
CA GLU A 174 37.33 20.53 21.08
C GLU A 174 37.22 19.03 21.45
N ASP A 175 37.26 18.13 20.47
CA ASP A 175 37.22 16.68 20.73
C ASP A 175 38.55 16.17 21.29
N SER A 176 38.62 16.01 22.60
CA SER A 176 39.79 15.49 23.32
C SER A 176 40.16 14.04 22.92
N THR A 177 39.22 13.28 22.37
CA THR A 177 39.42 11.89 21.94
C THR A 177 39.90 11.78 20.50
N HIS A 178 39.88 12.86 19.73
CA HIS A 178 40.27 12.93 18.31
C HIS A 178 39.53 11.95 17.42
N THR A 179 38.31 11.53 17.82
CA THR A 179 37.47 10.57 17.09
C THR A 179 36.52 11.26 16.14
N LYS A 180 36.17 12.53 16.40
CA LYS A 180 35.24 13.28 15.57
C LYS A 180 35.83 13.68 14.21
N LYS A 181 35.04 13.47 13.17
CA LYS A 181 35.40 13.83 11.80
C LYS A 181 34.32 14.76 11.22
N THR A 182 34.74 15.72 10.41
CA THR A 182 33.79 16.57 9.69
C THR A 182 33.05 15.76 8.60
N ILE A 183 31.95 16.28 8.14
CA ILE A 183 31.19 15.69 7.00
C ILE A 183 32.10 15.57 5.77
N GLN A 184 32.95 16.57 5.54
CA GLN A 184 33.93 16.55 4.44
C GLN A 184 34.97 15.45 4.62
N ASP A 185 35.49 15.24 5.84
CA ASP A 185 36.47 14.17 6.13
C ASP A 185 35.87 12.78 5.84
N LEU A 186 34.57 12.61 6.14
CA LEU A 186 33.88 11.32 5.99
C LEU A 186 33.45 11.05 4.55
N THR A 187 33.01 12.06 3.83
CA THR A 187 32.37 11.90 2.51
C THR A 187 33.24 12.34 1.34
N GLY A 188 34.32 13.08 1.61
CA GLY A 188 35.15 13.74 0.59
C GLY A 188 34.45 14.93 -0.10
N LYS A 189 33.25 15.32 0.38
CA LYS A 189 32.42 16.37 -0.23
C LYS A 189 32.02 17.42 0.81
N ASN A 190 31.93 18.65 0.37
CA ASN A 190 31.35 19.71 1.19
C ASN A 190 29.82 19.65 1.05
N ILE A 191 29.15 19.05 2.02
CA ILE A 191 27.71 18.82 2.03
C ILE A 191 27.11 19.55 3.22
N ASN A 192 26.08 20.33 2.96
CA ASN A 192 25.35 21.03 4.01
C ASN A 192 24.16 20.16 4.46
N ILE A 193 24.42 19.22 5.37
CA ILE A 193 23.40 18.36 5.99
C ILE A 193 23.46 18.54 7.51
N THR A 194 22.29 18.64 8.12
CA THR A 194 22.16 18.84 9.56
C THR A 194 22.13 17.50 10.32
N LYS A 195 22.52 17.56 11.60
CA LYS A 195 22.41 16.42 12.52
C LYS A 195 20.99 15.84 12.52
N ASN A 196 19.99 16.71 12.57
CA ASN A 196 18.57 16.30 12.58
C ASN A 196 18.17 15.56 11.30
N GLU A 197 18.68 15.92 10.13
CA GLU A 197 18.40 15.21 8.87
C GLU A 197 19.05 13.82 8.87
N ILE A 198 20.26 13.67 9.42
CA ILE A 198 20.89 12.36 9.55
C ILE A 198 20.15 11.47 10.55
N GLU A 199 19.69 12.02 11.69
CA GLU A 199 18.86 11.30 12.66
C GLU A 199 17.57 10.80 12.02
N GLN A 200 16.90 11.66 11.29
CA GLN A 200 15.68 11.34 10.59
C GLN A 200 15.89 10.24 9.54
N TYR A 201 16.99 10.34 8.79
CA TYR A 201 17.34 9.32 7.79
C TYR A 201 17.65 7.97 8.44
N ARG A 202 18.34 7.94 9.56
CA ARG A 202 18.60 6.70 10.32
C ARG A 202 17.29 6.03 10.72
N GLU A 203 16.36 6.76 11.31
CA GLU A 203 15.05 6.23 11.71
C GLU A 203 14.29 5.64 10.52
N TYR A 204 14.33 6.30 9.37
CA TYR A 204 13.75 5.77 8.15
C TYR A 204 14.46 4.51 7.64
N SER A 205 15.80 4.48 7.70
CA SER A 205 16.57 3.30 7.32
C SER A 205 16.25 2.10 8.20
N GLU A 206 16.12 2.32 9.50
CA GLU A 206 15.69 1.29 10.45
C GLU A 206 14.27 0.80 10.17
N PHE A 207 13.36 1.71 9.82
CA PHE A 207 12.02 1.32 9.38
C PHE A 207 12.08 0.40 8.15
N LYS A 208 12.88 0.71 7.14
CA LYS A 208 12.98 -0.11 5.93
C LYS A 208 13.43 -1.54 6.20
N THR A 209 14.31 -1.74 7.16
CA THR A 209 14.88 -3.05 7.51
C THR A 209 14.15 -3.75 8.64
N SER A 210 13.20 -3.08 9.27
CA SER A 210 12.37 -3.66 10.33
C SER A 210 11.37 -4.66 9.78
N THR A 211 11.06 -5.66 10.60
CA THR A 211 10.08 -6.69 10.28
C THR A 211 8.72 -6.32 10.82
N PHE A 212 7.71 -6.55 10.02
CA PHE A 212 6.31 -6.33 10.34
C PHE A 212 5.52 -7.61 10.09
N LYS A 213 4.48 -7.80 10.86
CA LYS A 213 3.50 -8.86 10.63
C LYS A 213 2.11 -8.32 10.41
N SER A 214 1.27 -9.10 9.76
CA SER A 214 -0.15 -8.78 9.66
C SER A 214 -0.78 -8.66 11.05
N ASN A 215 -1.58 -7.63 11.24
CA ASN A 215 -2.35 -7.40 12.48
C ASN A 215 -3.83 -7.70 12.23
N GLY A 216 -4.14 -8.97 12.12
CA GLY A 216 -5.44 -9.50 11.75
C GLY A 216 -5.54 -9.89 10.27
N ASP A 217 -6.68 -10.45 9.92
CA ASP A 217 -6.98 -10.83 8.54
C ASP A 217 -7.24 -9.59 7.67
N PRO A 218 -6.99 -9.66 6.36
CA PRO A 218 -7.39 -8.61 5.43
C PRO A 218 -8.89 -8.34 5.49
N GLU A 219 -9.28 -7.07 5.41
CA GLU A 219 -10.68 -6.67 5.36
C GLU A 219 -11.21 -6.76 3.93
N TYR A 220 -12.43 -7.28 3.78
CA TYR A 220 -13.09 -7.43 2.48
C TYR A 220 -14.46 -6.78 2.48
N GLU A 221 -14.84 -6.20 1.33
CA GLU A 221 -16.17 -5.71 1.06
C GLU A 221 -16.60 -6.16 -0.34
N ASP A 222 -17.75 -6.88 -0.44
CA ASP A 222 -18.22 -7.55 -1.67
C ASP A 222 -17.15 -8.44 -2.35
N GLY A 223 -16.32 -9.12 -1.53
CA GLY A 223 -15.25 -9.98 -1.99
C GLY A 223 -13.96 -9.26 -2.41
N GLN A 224 -13.94 -7.93 -2.49
CA GLN A 224 -12.76 -7.13 -2.79
C GLN A 224 -12.05 -6.72 -1.50
N ILE A 225 -10.72 -6.81 -1.48
CA ILE A 225 -9.90 -6.35 -0.37
C ILE A 225 -10.01 -4.82 -0.21
N THR A 226 -10.25 -4.38 1.03
CA THR A 226 -10.42 -2.95 1.37
C THR A 226 -9.53 -2.50 2.52
N GLY A 227 -8.95 -3.43 3.27
CA GLY A 227 -8.08 -3.09 4.39
C GLY A 227 -6.96 -4.09 4.62
N LEU A 228 -5.80 -3.56 5.00
CA LEU A 228 -4.63 -4.31 5.43
C LEU A 228 -4.02 -3.63 6.65
N SER A 229 -3.69 -4.38 7.68
CA SER A 229 -3.10 -3.85 8.91
C SER A 229 -1.79 -4.55 9.24
N PHE A 230 -0.79 -3.78 9.63
CA PHE A 230 0.54 -4.27 9.98
C PHE A 230 1.01 -3.69 11.29
N ILE A 231 1.70 -4.49 12.07
CA ILE A 231 2.33 -4.08 13.33
C ILE A 231 3.82 -4.42 13.30
N PHE A 232 4.64 -3.53 13.82
CA PHE A 232 6.07 -3.76 14.01
C PHE A 232 6.29 -4.98 14.92
N GLU A 233 7.26 -5.82 14.55
CA GLU A 233 7.60 -7.02 15.31
C GLU A 233 9.04 -6.96 15.84
N LYS A 234 10.02 -6.65 14.97
CA LYS A 234 11.44 -6.57 15.33
C LYS A 234 12.29 -5.75 14.35
#